data_bd2820ec61739ba9a97ff5706ddbf3c3
#
_entry.id   bd2820ec61739ba9a97ff5706ddbf3c3
#
_cell.length_a   1.000
_cell.length_b   1.000
_cell.length_c   1.000
_cell.angle_alpha   90.00
_cell.angle_beta   90.00
_cell.angle_gamma   90.00
#
_symmetry.space_group_name_H-M   'P 1'
#
loop_
_entity.id
_entity.type
_entity.pdbx_description
1 polymer ?
#
loop_
_entity_poly.entity_id
_entity_poly.type
_entity_poly.pdbx_seq_one_letter_code
_entity_poly.pdbx_strand_id
1 'polypeptide(L)'
;MQEVARAAGVSRATFYRHFRSRDELIHELAVDPDPATRDRVLQTALDLVGRHGLAGLSMDGLAASAGVSRATVYRLFPGKPALFREVVRAFSPLEPMVETLSRLQDRPPDEVMPAIALAAARSLHGRMGVVRAIFMEVSAHGPDTAEAVEYVFTRGLTAVLGYVMAQMAAGRLRQMHPLLAIQSFIGPVLFHLMTRELVEERLGLDVTLEDAVSQLATSWVRGMRP
;
A
#
# COMPACT_ATOMS: atom_id res chain seq x y z
N MET A 1 33.21 9.76 0.90
CA MET A 1 33.97 10.48 -0.15
C MET A 1 35.48 10.19 -0.08
N GLN A 2 36.12 10.34 1.06
CA GLN A 2 37.57 10.10 1.19
C GLN A 2 37.96 8.64 0.93
N GLU A 3 37.18 7.69 1.39
CA GLU A 3 37.38 6.25 1.14
C GLU A 3 37.14 5.89 -0.33
N VAL A 4 36.17 6.52 -0.99
CA VAL A 4 35.89 6.30 -2.40
C VAL A 4 37.03 6.81 -3.27
N ALA A 5 37.55 8.02 -3.00
CA ALA A 5 38.74 8.55 -3.69
C ALA A 5 39.94 7.64 -3.52
N ARG A 6 40.16 7.08 -2.30
CA ARG A 6 41.21 6.13 -2.02
C ARG A 6 41.04 4.82 -2.80
N ALA A 7 39.83 4.28 -2.80
CA ALA A 7 39.52 3.04 -3.52
C ALA A 7 39.66 3.20 -5.04
N ALA A 8 39.34 4.41 -5.57
CA ALA A 8 39.51 4.76 -6.98
C ALA A 8 40.98 5.13 -7.35
N GLY A 9 41.91 5.15 -6.42
CA GLY A 9 43.31 5.50 -6.69
C GLY A 9 43.56 6.95 -7.08
N VAL A 10 42.63 7.85 -6.76
CA VAL A 10 42.73 9.29 -7.13
C VAL A 10 42.89 10.18 -5.90
N SER A 11 43.52 11.36 -6.09
CA SER A 11 43.60 12.32 -5.00
C SER A 11 42.21 12.90 -4.66
N ARG A 12 42.04 13.32 -3.40
CA ARG A 12 40.82 14.00 -2.93
C ARG A 12 40.50 15.24 -3.79
N ALA A 13 41.52 16.02 -4.15
CA ALA A 13 41.38 17.20 -4.99
C ALA A 13 40.89 16.83 -6.41
N THR A 14 41.43 15.79 -7.00
CA THR A 14 41.01 15.25 -8.30
C THR A 14 39.55 14.79 -8.24
N PHE A 15 39.22 14.08 -7.16
CA PHE A 15 37.86 13.59 -6.95
C PHE A 15 36.81 14.73 -6.88
N TYR A 16 37.07 15.78 -6.06
CA TYR A 16 36.16 16.92 -5.92
C TYR A 16 36.13 17.87 -7.11
N ARG A 17 37.10 17.78 -8.01
CA ARG A 17 37.08 18.49 -9.30
C ARG A 17 36.04 17.87 -10.26
N HIS A 18 35.82 16.56 -10.16
CA HIS A 18 34.88 15.82 -11.01
C HIS A 18 33.48 15.70 -10.37
N PHE A 19 33.41 15.54 -9.04
CA PHE A 19 32.18 15.32 -8.29
C PHE A 19 32.09 16.29 -7.11
N ARG A 20 31.23 17.28 -7.21
CA ARG A 20 31.05 18.31 -6.17
C ARG A 20 30.44 17.75 -4.88
N SER A 21 29.71 16.64 -4.96
CA SER A 21 29.08 15.97 -3.84
C SER A 21 29.06 14.45 -3.99
N ARG A 22 28.77 13.74 -2.89
CA ARG A 22 28.49 12.31 -2.93
C ARG A 22 27.28 12.00 -3.81
N ASP A 23 26.28 12.86 -3.79
CA ASP A 23 25.02 12.69 -4.55
C ASP A 23 25.24 12.81 -6.04
N GLU A 24 26.09 13.74 -6.47
CA GLU A 24 26.53 13.88 -7.87
C GLU A 24 27.25 12.60 -8.35
N LEU A 25 28.16 12.06 -7.53
CA LEU A 25 28.82 10.79 -7.85
C LEU A 25 27.83 9.65 -7.99
N ILE A 26 26.91 9.50 -7.03
CA ILE A 26 25.87 8.46 -7.06
C ILE A 26 24.97 8.62 -8.27
N HIS A 27 24.66 9.87 -8.65
CA HIS A 27 23.86 10.18 -9.82
C HIS A 27 24.59 9.76 -11.12
N GLU A 28 25.85 10.15 -11.27
CA GLU A 28 26.67 9.79 -12.42
C GLU A 28 26.93 8.29 -12.57
N LEU A 29 27.10 7.59 -11.45
CA LEU A 29 27.30 6.14 -11.45
C LEU A 29 26.01 5.34 -11.69
N ALA A 30 24.84 6.02 -11.80
CA ALA A 30 23.51 5.39 -11.93
C ALA A 30 23.26 4.25 -10.91
N VAL A 31 23.89 4.33 -9.72
CA VAL A 31 23.72 3.32 -8.67
C VAL A 31 22.32 3.48 -8.07
N ASP A 32 21.51 2.46 -8.20
CA ASP A 32 20.20 2.43 -7.54
C ASP A 32 20.38 2.53 -6.02
N PRO A 33 19.57 3.32 -5.35
CA PRO A 33 19.57 3.36 -3.89
C PRO A 33 19.33 1.98 -3.31
N ASP A 34 20.09 1.66 -2.25
CA ASP A 34 19.89 0.45 -1.49
C ASP A 34 18.38 0.24 -1.14
N PRO A 35 17.84 -0.98 -1.33
CA PRO A 35 16.47 -1.31 -0.95
C PRO A 35 16.10 -0.82 0.45
N ALA A 36 16.99 -0.95 1.43
CA ALA A 36 16.77 -0.41 2.78
C ALA A 36 16.61 1.12 2.82
N THR A 37 17.24 1.85 1.92
CA THR A 37 17.04 3.31 1.77
C THR A 37 15.67 3.61 1.19
N ARG A 38 15.22 2.86 0.18
CA ARG A 38 13.88 3.01 -0.40
C ARG A 38 12.79 2.77 0.64
N ASP A 39 12.90 1.68 1.41
CA ASP A 39 11.94 1.31 2.44
C ASP A 39 11.87 2.36 3.56
N ARG A 40 13.02 2.89 3.99
CA ARG A 40 13.10 3.98 4.98
C ARG A 40 12.41 5.25 4.47
N VAL A 41 12.59 5.63 3.21
CA VAL A 41 11.93 6.80 2.62
C VAL A 41 10.42 6.58 2.53
N LEU A 42 9.96 5.40 2.14
CA LEU A 42 8.53 5.06 2.09
C LEU A 42 7.89 5.07 3.49
N GLN A 43 8.56 4.51 4.50
CA GLN A 43 8.05 4.53 5.87
C GLN A 43 7.97 5.97 6.40
N THR A 44 9.00 6.79 6.15
CA THR A 44 9.00 8.22 6.54
C THR A 44 7.88 8.99 5.82
N ALA A 45 7.68 8.73 4.52
CA ALA A 45 6.59 9.36 3.75
C ALA A 45 5.23 9.02 4.34
N LEU A 46 5.02 7.75 4.69
CA LEU A 46 3.80 7.28 5.33
C LEU A 46 3.52 7.99 6.66
N ASP A 47 4.53 8.12 7.52
CA ASP A 47 4.41 8.82 8.80
C ASP A 47 4.07 10.30 8.61
N LEU A 48 4.67 10.96 7.61
CA LEU A 48 4.40 12.36 7.29
C LEU A 48 2.98 12.55 6.72
N VAL A 49 2.54 11.67 5.82
CA VAL A 49 1.16 11.69 5.30
C VAL A 49 0.16 11.45 6.42
N GLY A 50 0.44 10.52 7.33
CA GLY A 50 -0.42 10.27 8.49
C GLY A 50 -0.59 11.46 9.44
N ARG A 51 0.45 12.32 9.54
CA ARG A 51 0.43 13.50 10.45
C ARG A 51 -0.08 14.77 9.77
N HIS A 52 0.25 14.98 8.52
CA HIS A 52 0.10 16.28 7.84
C HIS A 52 -0.75 16.21 6.57
N GLY A 53 -1.21 15.03 6.19
CA GLY A 53 -1.82 14.77 4.89
C GLY A 53 -0.80 14.83 3.74
N LEU A 54 -1.21 14.36 2.57
CA LEU A 54 -0.38 14.39 1.36
C LEU A 54 -0.12 15.83 0.89
N ALA A 55 -1.10 16.72 1.05
CA ALA A 55 -0.95 18.14 0.71
C ALA A 55 0.15 18.82 1.54
N GLY A 56 0.26 18.48 2.83
CA GLY A 56 1.28 19.02 3.73
C GLY A 56 2.67 18.40 3.58
N LEU A 57 2.81 17.28 2.87
CA LEU A 57 4.09 16.66 2.60
C LEU A 57 4.88 17.47 1.57
N SER A 58 6.16 17.75 1.84
CA SER A 58 7.11 18.26 0.84
C SER A 58 8.22 17.24 0.57
N MET A 59 8.67 17.12 -0.68
CA MET A 59 9.76 16.20 -1.05
C MET A 59 11.07 16.55 -0.35
N ASP A 60 11.29 17.85 -0.08
CA ASP A 60 12.46 18.34 0.65
C ASP A 60 12.38 18.00 2.15
N GLY A 61 11.21 18.17 2.75
CA GLY A 61 10.94 17.75 4.13
C GLY A 61 11.07 16.24 4.32
N LEU A 62 10.62 15.46 3.33
CA LEU A 62 10.79 14.02 3.31
C LEU A 62 12.28 13.63 3.26
N ALA A 63 13.07 14.27 2.39
CA ALA A 63 14.49 14.01 2.30
C ALA A 63 15.21 14.27 3.63
N ALA A 64 14.92 15.41 4.26
CA ALA A 64 15.47 15.78 5.56
C ALA A 64 15.07 14.77 6.65
N SER A 65 13.79 14.40 6.72
CA SER A 65 13.26 13.48 7.73
C SER A 65 13.77 12.03 7.54
N ALA A 66 13.96 11.58 6.31
CA ALA A 66 14.50 10.26 5.99
C ALA A 66 16.04 10.18 6.07
N GLY A 67 16.73 11.32 6.29
CA GLY A 67 18.19 11.37 6.34
C GLY A 67 18.87 11.03 5.02
N VAL A 68 18.25 11.45 3.90
CA VAL A 68 18.78 11.24 2.54
C VAL A 68 18.85 12.56 1.78
N SER A 69 19.55 12.57 0.64
CA SER A 69 19.59 13.77 -0.20
C SER A 69 18.26 13.95 -0.96
N ARG A 70 17.97 15.19 -1.33
CA ARG A 70 16.87 15.54 -2.23
C ARG A 70 16.99 14.78 -3.57
N ALA A 71 18.18 14.69 -4.13
CA ALA A 71 18.44 13.98 -5.36
C ALA A 71 18.09 12.48 -5.23
N THR A 72 18.39 11.87 -4.09
CA THR A 72 18.02 10.47 -3.80
C THR A 72 16.50 10.28 -3.78
N VAL A 73 15.75 11.19 -3.14
CA VAL A 73 14.28 11.10 -3.10
C VAL A 73 13.69 11.24 -4.48
N TYR A 74 14.12 12.23 -5.29
CA TYR A 74 13.60 12.44 -6.64
C TYR A 74 13.98 11.34 -7.63
N ARG A 75 15.12 10.67 -7.42
CA ARG A 75 15.50 9.50 -8.20
C ARG A 75 14.62 8.29 -7.89
N LEU A 76 14.31 8.07 -6.60
CA LEU A 76 13.40 6.99 -6.17
C LEU A 76 11.96 7.26 -6.59
N PHE A 77 11.52 8.50 -6.46
CA PHE A 77 10.13 8.92 -6.65
C PHE A 77 10.10 10.28 -7.37
N PRO A 78 9.76 10.30 -8.67
CA PRO A 78 9.79 11.53 -9.47
C PRO A 78 8.60 12.45 -9.17
N GLY A 79 8.30 12.72 -7.91
CA GLY A 79 7.25 13.61 -7.42
C GLY A 79 6.30 12.94 -6.43
N LYS A 80 5.38 13.74 -5.88
CA LYS A 80 4.40 13.28 -4.90
C LYS A 80 3.45 12.20 -5.43
N PRO A 81 2.93 12.27 -6.67
CA PRO A 81 2.04 11.22 -7.19
C PRO A 81 2.72 9.86 -7.22
N ALA A 82 3.93 9.78 -7.75
CA ALA A 82 4.70 8.54 -7.81
C ALA A 82 5.08 8.03 -6.41
N LEU A 83 5.48 8.94 -5.51
CA LEU A 83 5.74 8.59 -4.11
C LEU A 83 4.50 7.99 -3.44
N PHE A 84 3.35 8.66 -3.56
CA PHE A 84 2.12 8.21 -2.91
C PHE A 84 1.59 6.90 -3.49
N ARG A 85 1.70 6.69 -4.81
CA ARG A 85 1.42 5.39 -5.44
C ARG A 85 2.27 4.28 -4.81
N GLU A 86 3.58 4.51 -4.61
CA GLU A 86 4.47 3.53 -4.01
C GLU A 86 4.20 3.32 -2.50
N VAL A 87 3.76 4.36 -1.77
CA VAL A 87 3.25 4.22 -0.39
C VAL A 87 2.01 3.33 -0.38
N VAL A 88 1.04 3.59 -1.24
CA VAL A 88 -0.16 2.74 -1.35
C VAL A 88 0.22 1.31 -1.72
N ARG A 89 1.12 1.11 -2.69
CA ARG A 89 1.59 -0.22 -3.08
C ARG A 89 2.25 -0.99 -1.94
N ALA A 90 3.12 -0.33 -1.17
CA ALA A 90 3.89 -0.96 -0.10
C ALA A 90 3.05 -1.26 1.16
N PHE A 91 2.02 -0.46 1.44
CA PHE A 91 1.32 -0.50 2.72
C PHE A 91 -0.18 -0.81 2.61
N SER A 92 -0.73 -0.94 1.40
CA SER A 92 -2.11 -1.41 1.21
C SER A 92 -2.18 -2.94 1.21
N PRO A 93 -3.37 -3.52 1.41
CA PRO A 93 -3.56 -4.97 1.40
C PRO A 93 -3.63 -5.57 -0.01
N LEU A 94 -3.48 -4.76 -1.06
CA LEU A 94 -3.79 -5.17 -2.43
C LEU A 94 -2.92 -6.33 -2.92
N GLU A 95 -1.59 -6.26 -2.73
CA GLU A 95 -0.70 -7.32 -3.19
C GLU A 95 -0.94 -8.66 -2.47
N PRO A 96 -1.05 -8.73 -1.13
CA PRO A 96 -1.43 -9.96 -0.44
C PRO A 96 -2.78 -10.53 -0.88
N MET A 97 -3.77 -9.66 -1.15
CA MET A 97 -5.08 -10.08 -1.66
C MET A 97 -4.98 -10.68 -3.06
N VAL A 98 -4.31 -10.01 -3.98
CA VAL A 98 -4.13 -10.47 -5.38
C VAL A 98 -3.32 -11.76 -5.43
N GLU A 99 -2.27 -11.88 -4.65
CA GLU A 99 -1.47 -13.11 -4.54
C GLU A 99 -2.30 -14.28 -4.01
N THR A 100 -3.09 -14.05 -2.96
CA THR A 100 -3.99 -15.08 -2.41
C THR A 100 -5.05 -15.48 -3.42
N LEU A 101 -5.66 -14.52 -4.11
CA LEU A 101 -6.64 -14.77 -5.16
C LEU A 101 -6.02 -15.59 -6.32
N SER A 102 -4.82 -15.24 -6.78
CA SER A 102 -4.13 -15.96 -7.86
C SER A 102 -3.87 -17.42 -7.53
N ARG A 103 -3.58 -17.72 -6.26
CA ARG A 103 -3.38 -19.11 -5.81
C ARG A 103 -4.67 -19.92 -5.71
N LEU A 104 -5.80 -19.24 -5.48
CA LEU A 104 -7.08 -19.87 -5.16
C LEU A 104 -8.15 -19.61 -6.23
N GLN A 105 -7.81 -19.04 -7.37
CA GLN A 105 -8.77 -18.56 -8.38
C GLN A 105 -9.76 -19.63 -8.87
N ASP A 106 -9.35 -20.91 -8.87
CA ASP A 106 -10.18 -22.03 -9.31
C ASP A 106 -11.06 -22.61 -8.18
N ARG A 107 -10.89 -22.11 -6.97
CA ARG A 107 -11.65 -22.57 -5.79
C ARG A 107 -12.97 -21.80 -5.67
N PRO A 108 -13.96 -22.37 -4.94
CA PRO A 108 -15.28 -21.74 -4.76
C PRO A 108 -15.21 -20.52 -3.84
N PRO A 109 -16.24 -19.62 -3.90
CA PRO A 109 -16.27 -18.37 -3.13
C PRO A 109 -16.15 -18.54 -1.61
N ASP A 110 -16.65 -19.62 -1.05
CA ASP A 110 -16.59 -19.94 0.37
C ASP A 110 -15.16 -20.24 0.87
N GLU A 111 -14.23 -20.59 -0.01
CA GLU A 111 -12.82 -20.71 0.30
C GLU A 111 -12.05 -19.41 -0.02
N VAL A 112 -12.31 -18.80 -1.17
CA VAL A 112 -11.55 -17.67 -1.70
C VAL A 112 -11.83 -16.37 -0.93
N MET A 113 -13.11 -16.05 -0.72
CA MET A 113 -13.46 -14.75 -0.14
C MET A 113 -12.97 -14.59 1.32
N PRO A 114 -13.13 -15.58 2.22
CA PRO A 114 -12.53 -15.49 3.53
C PRO A 114 -11.00 -15.44 3.51
N ALA A 115 -10.35 -16.17 2.59
CA ALA A 115 -8.89 -16.17 2.48
C ALA A 115 -8.32 -14.81 2.06
N ILE A 116 -8.92 -14.14 1.07
CA ILE A 116 -8.46 -12.79 0.66
C ILE A 116 -8.78 -11.74 1.71
N ALA A 117 -9.91 -11.84 2.41
CA ALA A 117 -10.24 -10.95 3.51
C ALA A 117 -9.23 -11.08 4.66
N LEU A 118 -8.86 -12.32 5.00
CA LEU A 118 -7.87 -12.61 6.04
C LEU A 118 -6.46 -12.14 5.64
N ALA A 119 -6.06 -12.34 4.38
CA ALA A 119 -4.79 -11.84 3.86
C ALA A 119 -4.72 -10.31 3.96
N ALA A 120 -5.80 -9.61 3.62
CA ALA A 120 -5.92 -8.17 3.79
C ALA A 120 -5.79 -7.75 5.25
N ALA A 121 -6.58 -8.35 6.14
CA ALA A 121 -6.60 -8.01 7.55
C ALA A 121 -5.23 -8.20 8.23
N ARG A 122 -4.54 -9.30 7.94
CA ARG A 122 -3.20 -9.58 8.46
C ARG A 122 -2.17 -8.57 8.00
N SER A 123 -2.21 -8.16 6.73
CA SER A 123 -1.29 -7.16 6.20
C SER A 123 -1.46 -5.77 6.81
N LEU A 124 -2.67 -5.49 7.31
CA LEU A 124 -3.05 -4.23 7.94
C LEU A 124 -2.91 -4.23 9.46
N HIS A 125 -2.64 -5.38 10.07
CA HIS A 125 -2.53 -5.52 11.53
C HIS A 125 -1.45 -4.57 12.10
N GLY A 126 -1.80 -3.80 13.13
CA GLY A 126 -0.93 -2.80 13.73
C GLY A 126 -0.68 -1.54 12.86
N ARG A 127 -1.36 -1.40 11.70
CA ARG A 127 -1.17 -0.31 10.74
C ARG A 127 -2.44 0.48 10.44
N MET A 128 -3.45 0.43 11.32
CA MET A 128 -4.75 1.05 11.04
C MET A 128 -4.71 2.57 10.85
N GLY A 129 -3.79 3.26 11.52
CA GLY A 129 -3.55 4.69 11.28
C GLY A 129 -3.14 4.99 9.83
N VAL A 130 -2.33 4.10 9.26
CA VAL A 130 -1.88 4.14 7.86
C VAL A 130 -3.05 3.95 6.89
N VAL A 131 -3.85 2.92 7.13
CA VAL A 131 -5.01 2.62 6.29
C VAL A 131 -5.98 3.79 6.26
N ARG A 132 -6.23 4.38 7.43
CA ARG A 132 -7.07 5.57 7.55
C ARG A 132 -6.50 6.74 6.76
N ALA A 133 -5.20 7.02 6.89
CA ALA A 133 -4.55 8.09 6.15
C ALA A 133 -4.62 7.87 4.63
N ILE A 134 -4.28 6.67 4.15
CA ILE A 134 -4.39 6.32 2.73
C ILE A 134 -5.83 6.45 2.23
N PHE A 135 -6.80 5.92 2.99
CA PHE A 135 -8.22 5.97 2.62
C PHE A 135 -8.72 7.42 2.50
N MET A 136 -8.36 8.28 3.47
CA MET A 136 -8.74 9.69 3.44
C MET A 136 -8.14 10.43 2.25
N GLU A 137 -6.85 10.21 1.97
CA GLU A 137 -6.17 10.85 0.83
C GLU A 137 -6.73 10.38 -0.51
N VAL A 138 -6.96 9.06 -0.69
CA VAL A 138 -7.56 8.51 -1.92
C VAL A 138 -8.99 9.05 -2.10
N SER A 139 -9.76 9.15 -1.01
CA SER A 139 -11.14 9.66 -1.05
C SER A 139 -11.22 11.16 -1.34
N ALA A 140 -10.18 11.94 -1.02
CA ALA A 140 -10.13 13.37 -1.29
C ALA A 140 -9.97 13.71 -2.79
N HIS A 141 -9.58 12.74 -3.63
CA HIS A 141 -9.42 12.90 -5.09
C HIS A 141 -8.49 14.08 -5.47
N GLY A 142 -7.44 14.32 -4.69
CA GLY A 142 -6.45 15.35 -4.98
C GLY A 142 -5.60 15.00 -6.23
N PRO A 143 -4.97 16.00 -6.87
CA PRO A 143 -4.15 15.75 -8.06
C PRO A 143 -2.95 14.82 -7.78
N ASP A 144 -2.44 14.83 -6.56
CA ASP A 144 -1.32 13.98 -6.15
C ASP A 144 -1.72 12.51 -5.88
N THR A 145 -3.02 12.18 -5.85
CA THR A 145 -3.53 10.84 -5.58
C THR A 145 -3.88 10.04 -6.83
N ALA A 146 -3.88 10.67 -8.02
CA ALA A 146 -4.36 10.06 -9.26
C ALA A 146 -3.65 8.74 -9.61
N GLU A 147 -2.32 8.69 -9.52
CA GLU A 147 -1.56 7.47 -9.80
C GLU A 147 -1.85 6.34 -8.79
N ALA A 148 -2.08 6.69 -7.52
CA ALA A 148 -2.43 5.72 -6.50
C ALA A 148 -3.84 5.16 -6.70
N VAL A 149 -4.80 6.01 -7.08
CA VAL A 149 -6.17 5.61 -7.43
C VAL A 149 -6.14 4.65 -8.62
N GLU A 150 -5.43 5.02 -9.69
CA GLU A 150 -5.26 4.16 -10.87
C GLU A 150 -4.66 2.80 -10.51
N TYR A 151 -3.64 2.77 -9.66
CA TYR A 151 -3.04 1.52 -9.16
C TYR A 151 -4.04 0.65 -8.41
N VAL A 152 -4.85 1.24 -7.50
CA VAL A 152 -5.89 0.50 -6.75
C VAL A 152 -6.91 -0.12 -7.69
N PHE A 153 -7.39 0.65 -8.68
CA PHE A 153 -8.39 0.17 -9.63
C PHE A 153 -7.84 -0.90 -10.57
N THR A 154 -6.67 -0.66 -11.17
CA THR A 154 -6.12 -1.58 -12.19
C THR A 154 -5.57 -2.86 -11.59
N ARG A 155 -4.97 -2.81 -10.39
CA ARG A 155 -4.34 -3.98 -9.77
C ARG A 155 -5.27 -4.77 -8.86
N GLY A 156 -5.87 -4.09 -7.89
CA GLY A 156 -6.65 -4.76 -6.84
C GLY A 156 -8.08 -5.03 -7.25
N LEU A 157 -8.79 -3.96 -7.63
CA LEU A 157 -10.22 -4.05 -7.91
C LEU A 157 -10.52 -4.94 -9.11
N THR A 158 -9.74 -4.82 -10.20
CA THR A 158 -9.95 -5.61 -11.44
C THR A 158 -9.80 -7.10 -11.18
N ALA A 159 -8.82 -7.53 -10.37
CA ALA A 159 -8.62 -8.95 -10.07
C ALA A 159 -9.80 -9.54 -9.30
N VAL A 160 -10.23 -8.89 -8.22
CA VAL A 160 -11.37 -9.36 -7.40
C VAL A 160 -12.69 -9.26 -8.19
N LEU A 161 -12.86 -8.19 -8.99
CA LEU A 161 -14.03 -8.01 -9.86
C LEU A 161 -14.15 -9.16 -10.88
N GLY A 162 -13.04 -9.50 -11.54
CA GLY A 162 -13.00 -10.61 -12.51
C GLY A 162 -13.41 -11.94 -11.85
N TYR A 163 -12.88 -12.23 -10.67
CA TYR A 163 -13.27 -13.43 -9.92
C TYR A 163 -14.76 -13.44 -9.58
N VAL A 164 -15.28 -12.36 -8.97
CA VAL A 164 -16.71 -12.27 -8.57
C VAL A 164 -17.63 -12.40 -9.78
N MET A 165 -17.31 -11.76 -10.90
CA MET A 165 -18.08 -11.86 -12.14
C MET A 165 -18.09 -13.30 -12.70
N ALA A 166 -16.93 -13.97 -12.67
CA ALA A 166 -16.84 -15.37 -13.09
C ALA A 166 -17.69 -16.30 -12.21
N GLN A 167 -17.73 -16.07 -10.88
CA GLN A 167 -18.55 -16.84 -9.96
C GLN A 167 -20.05 -16.58 -10.15
N MET A 168 -20.44 -15.34 -10.46
CA MET A 168 -21.82 -15.00 -10.85
C MET A 168 -22.22 -15.68 -12.16
N ALA A 169 -21.37 -15.62 -13.18
CA ALA A 169 -21.61 -16.30 -14.47
C ALA A 169 -21.73 -17.82 -14.32
N ALA A 170 -20.98 -18.41 -13.39
CA ALA A 170 -21.06 -19.84 -13.08
C ALA A 170 -22.24 -20.22 -12.16
N GLY A 171 -23.10 -19.26 -11.76
CA GLY A 171 -24.25 -19.51 -10.87
C GLY A 171 -23.86 -19.87 -9.44
N ARG A 172 -22.60 -19.62 -9.01
CA ARG A 172 -22.15 -19.85 -7.63
C ARG A 172 -22.38 -18.65 -6.72
N LEU A 173 -22.52 -17.46 -7.31
CA LEU A 173 -22.98 -16.25 -6.64
C LEU A 173 -24.21 -15.69 -7.34
N ARG A 174 -25.14 -15.11 -6.57
CA ARG A 174 -26.33 -14.47 -7.13
C ARG A 174 -25.96 -13.30 -8.02
N GLN A 175 -26.79 -13.02 -9.00
CA GLN A 175 -26.64 -11.88 -9.90
C GLN A 175 -26.90 -10.56 -9.17
N MET A 176 -25.95 -9.66 -9.18
CA MET A 176 -26.10 -8.28 -8.79
C MET A 176 -25.04 -7.43 -9.49
N HIS A 177 -25.11 -6.11 -9.34
CA HIS A 177 -24.08 -5.23 -9.90
C HIS A 177 -22.71 -5.56 -9.28
N PRO A 178 -21.70 -5.95 -10.09
CA PRO A 178 -20.44 -6.49 -9.56
C PRO A 178 -19.69 -5.53 -8.61
N LEU A 179 -19.72 -4.21 -8.86
CA LEU A 179 -19.14 -3.23 -7.95
C LEU A 179 -19.86 -3.19 -6.59
N LEU A 180 -21.18 -3.34 -6.57
CA LEU A 180 -21.94 -3.40 -5.30
C LEU A 180 -21.62 -4.69 -4.54
N ALA A 181 -21.41 -5.80 -5.23
CA ALA A 181 -20.97 -7.04 -4.61
C ALA A 181 -19.62 -6.86 -3.91
N ILE A 182 -18.66 -6.21 -4.55
CA ILE A 182 -17.36 -5.93 -3.95
C ILE A 182 -17.47 -4.92 -2.81
N GLN A 183 -18.24 -3.85 -2.97
CA GLN A 183 -18.45 -2.87 -1.91
C GLN A 183 -19.10 -3.49 -0.67
N SER A 184 -20.08 -4.38 -0.86
CA SER A 184 -20.72 -5.10 0.25
C SER A 184 -19.80 -6.12 0.93
N PHE A 185 -18.76 -6.59 0.24
CA PHE A 185 -17.70 -7.44 0.80
C PHE A 185 -16.67 -6.62 1.59
N ILE A 186 -16.10 -5.60 0.96
CA ILE A 186 -15.02 -4.80 1.54
C ILE A 186 -15.53 -3.94 2.70
N GLY A 187 -16.71 -3.34 2.55
CA GLY A 187 -17.27 -2.37 3.49
C GLY A 187 -17.30 -2.85 4.94
N PRO A 188 -17.95 -3.98 5.26
CA PRO A 188 -18.01 -4.50 6.62
C PRO A 188 -16.62 -4.83 7.21
N VAL A 189 -15.73 -5.43 6.42
CA VAL A 189 -14.37 -5.76 6.84
C VAL A 189 -13.57 -4.47 7.14
N LEU A 190 -13.59 -3.51 6.23
CA LEU A 190 -12.90 -2.24 6.42
C LEU A 190 -13.48 -1.46 7.61
N PHE A 191 -14.80 -1.40 7.75
CA PHE A 191 -15.46 -0.74 8.88
C PHE A 191 -15.05 -1.39 10.21
N HIS A 192 -15.06 -2.73 10.28
CA HIS A 192 -14.60 -3.45 11.46
C HIS A 192 -13.13 -3.10 11.78
N LEU A 193 -12.25 -3.17 10.80
CA LEU A 193 -10.84 -2.83 10.99
C LEU A 193 -10.63 -1.39 11.49
N MET A 194 -11.39 -0.43 10.96
CA MET A 194 -11.29 0.98 11.35
C MET A 194 -11.83 1.29 12.75
N THR A 195 -12.79 0.52 13.22
CA THR A 195 -13.50 0.76 14.49
C THR A 195 -13.09 -0.21 15.59
N ARG A 196 -12.30 -1.23 15.27
CA ARG A 196 -11.97 -2.35 16.16
C ARG A 196 -11.46 -1.88 17.52
N GLU A 197 -10.44 -1.04 17.58
CA GLU A 197 -9.85 -0.54 18.82
C GLU A 197 -10.92 0.12 19.72
N LEU A 198 -11.78 0.96 19.12
CA LEU A 198 -12.86 1.62 19.84
C LEU A 198 -13.89 0.62 20.39
N VAL A 199 -14.26 -0.39 19.58
CA VAL A 199 -15.26 -1.38 19.95
C VAL A 199 -14.72 -2.34 21.02
N GLU A 200 -13.45 -2.73 20.94
CA GLU A 200 -12.77 -3.52 21.98
C GLU A 200 -12.73 -2.77 23.32
N GLU A 201 -12.27 -1.51 23.30
CA GLU A 201 -12.14 -0.70 24.51
C GLU A 201 -13.47 -0.34 25.17
N ARG A 202 -14.50 -0.01 24.36
CA ARG A 202 -15.76 0.54 24.86
C ARG A 202 -16.87 -0.47 25.03
N LEU A 203 -16.90 -1.51 24.22
CA LEU A 203 -17.99 -2.49 24.17
C LEU A 203 -17.54 -3.92 24.52
N GLY A 204 -16.24 -4.12 24.80
CA GLY A 204 -15.71 -5.42 25.23
C GLY A 204 -15.81 -6.50 24.17
N LEU A 205 -15.53 -6.17 22.90
CA LEU A 205 -15.51 -7.16 21.83
C LEU A 205 -14.37 -8.16 22.06
N ASP A 206 -14.70 -9.37 22.49
CA ASP A 206 -13.75 -10.47 22.73
C ASP A 206 -13.79 -11.46 21.55
N VAL A 207 -13.34 -10.99 20.39
CA VAL A 207 -13.22 -11.80 19.16
C VAL A 207 -11.88 -11.49 18.50
N THR A 208 -11.15 -12.53 18.10
CA THR A 208 -9.88 -12.34 17.41
C THR A 208 -10.10 -11.61 16.07
N LEU A 209 -9.06 -10.93 15.54
CA LEU A 209 -9.14 -10.28 14.23
C LEU A 209 -9.50 -11.30 13.14
N GLU A 210 -8.86 -12.44 13.17
CA GLU A 210 -9.05 -13.54 12.22
C GLU A 210 -10.50 -14.06 12.25
N ASP A 211 -11.03 -14.29 13.44
CA ASP A 211 -12.40 -14.79 13.60
C ASP A 211 -13.44 -13.76 13.14
N ALA A 212 -13.26 -12.49 13.51
CA ALA A 212 -14.16 -11.42 13.08
C ALA A 212 -14.20 -11.29 11.56
N VAL A 213 -13.03 -11.22 10.92
CA VAL A 213 -12.92 -11.09 9.47
C VAL A 213 -13.46 -12.33 8.76
N SER A 214 -13.17 -13.53 9.27
CA SER A 214 -13.71 -14.79 8.74
C SER A 214 -15.23 -14.83 8.82
N GLN A 215 -15.82 -14.42 9.95
CA GLN A 215 -17.28 -14.36 10.13
C GLN A 215 -17.92 -13.37 9.16
N LEU A 216 -17.35 -12.16 8.98
CA LEU A 216 -17.85 -11.15 8.04
C LEU A 216 -17.80 -11.65 6.60
N ALA A 217 -16.67 -12.23 6.18
CA ALA A 217 -16.51 -12.77 4.84
C ALA A 217 -17.45 -13.96 4.58
N THR A 218 -17.58 -14.87 5.55
CA THR A 218 -18.51 -16.01 5.45
C THR A 218 -19.97 -15.55 5.40
N SER A 219 -20.33 -14.53 6.17
CA SER A 219 -21.68 -13.93 6.14
C SER A 219 -21.99 -13.33 4.76
N TRP A 220 -21.00 -12.66 4.15
CA TRP A 220 -21.12 -12.15 2.80
C TRP A 220 -21.36 -13.30 1.79
N VAL A 221 -20.54 -14.35 1.83
CA VAL A 221 -20.69 -15.51 0.92
C VAL A 221 -22.06 -16.14 1.06
N ARG A 222 -22.57 -16.33 2.30
CA ARG A 222 -23.92 -16.86 2.56
C ARG A 222 -25.00 -15.96 1.96
N GLY A 223 -24.87 -14.63 2.11
CA GLY A 223 -25.80 -13.65 1.55
C GLY A 223 -25.74 -13.53 0.02
N MET A 224 -24.64 -14.03 -0.58
CA MET A 224 -24.42 -14.03 -2.02
C MET A 224 -24.76 -15.38 -2.69
N ARG A 225 -25.23 -16.36 -1.96
CA ARG A 225 -25.72 -17.63 -2.56
C ARG A 225 -26.93 -17.35 -3.45
N PRO A 226 -27.11 -18.12 -4.56
CA PRO A 226 -28.26 -18.02 -5.44
C PRO A 226 -29.58 -18.22 -4.74
#